data_b8baf57677ecfe9d6821b5ab439f8a8f
#
_entry.id   b8baf57677ecfe9d6821b5ab439f8a8f
#
_cell.length_a   1.000
_cell.length_b   1.000
_cell.length_c   1.000
_cell.angle_alpha   90.00
_cell.angle_beta   90.00
_cell.angle_gamma   90.00
#
_symmetry.space_group_name_H-M   'P 1'
#
loop_
_entity.id
_entity.type
_entity.pdbx_description
1 polymer ?
#
loop_
_entity_poly.entity_id
_entity_poly.type
_entity_poly.pdbx_seq_one_letter_code
_entity_poly.pdbx_strand_id
1 'polypeptide(L)'
;MDIPYLLSIQVDSYEQFCEKVPIIEDYSMLDSYIDRIKLGENNILTKEKVLFMETTSGTSAASKFIPYTSSLRSEFQKALAVWMTESHRLNPEAFSGKAYWSISPPLKSNGITSGGLRIGIESDTEYLNPWMAKLMSMVLSVPAQNIRASSSEEFYMELCSRLLADESLSFISVWSPNYFLQLHNFILKNREVLFNNKKKKKKRKTYLSTLGTSLQWKE
;
A
#
# COMPACT_ATOMS: atom_id res chain seq x y z
N MET A 1 24.35 6.98 -22.19
CA MET A 1 24.30 8.06 -21.18
C MET A 1 25.03 7.58 -19.94
N ASP A 2 26.00 8.31 -19.44
CA ASP A 2 26.77 7.88 -18.26
C ASP A 2 26.12 8.51 -16.99
N ILE A 3 25.33 7.71 -16.27
CA ILE A 3 24.64 8.19 -15.05
C ILE A 3 25.60 8.50 -13.88
N PRO A 4 26.75 7.83 -13.69
CA PRO A 4 27.77 8.33 -12.78
C PRO A 4 28.15 9.79 -13.01
N TYR A 5 28.11 10.23 -14.28
CA TYR A 5 28.27 11.65 -14.60
C TYR A 5 27.15 12.51 -14.04
N LEU A 6 25.88 12.07 -14.13
CA LEU A 6 24.73 12.82 -13.58
C LEU A 6 24.78 12.99 -12.06
N LEU A 7 25.29 11.99 -11.32
CA LEU A 7 25.45 12.07 -9.86
C LEU A 7 26.59 13.03 -9.45
N SER A 8 27.46 13.41 -10.37
CA SER A 8 28.55 14.39 -10.17
C SER A 8 28.19 15.81 -10.60
N ILE A 9 27.07 15.99 -11.31
CA ILE A 9 26.65 17.32 -11.77
C ILE A 9 26.20 18.14 -10.56
N GLN A 10 26.90 19.24 -10.32
CA GLN A 10 26.45 20.24 -9.38
C GLN A 10 25.42 21.13 -10.07
N VAL A 11 24.24 21.22 -9.47
CA VAL A 11 23.08 21.97 -9.97
C VAL A 11 22.65 22.93 -8.88
N ASP A 12 22.76 24.23 -9.14
CA ASP A 12 22.46 25.29 -8.20
C ASP A 12 21.13 26.00 -8.51
N SER A 13 20.55 25.77 -9.71
CA SER A 13 19.25 26.32 -10.11
C SER A 13 18.46 25.37 -10.99
N TYR A 14 17.18 25.66 -11.15
CA TYR A 14 16.29 24.88 -12.03
C TYR A 14 16.71 24.98 -13.51
N GLU A 15 17.17 26.15 -13.93
CA GLU A 15 17.66 26.36 -15.29
C GLU A 15 18.87 25.49 -15.57
N GLN A 16 19.84 25.45 -14.65
CA GLN A 16 21.01 24.56 -14.75
C GLN A 16 20.61 23.09 -14.74
N PHE A 17 19.57 22.71 -13.98
CA PHE A 17 19.03 21.35 -14.01
C PHE A 17 18.52 21.01 -15.41
N CYS A 18 17.70 21.85 -16.00
CA CYS A 18 17.15 21.63 -17.34
C CYS A 18 18.22 21.56 -18.43
N GLU A 19 19.31 22.32 -18.30
CA GLU A 19 20.42 22.32 -19.27
C GLU A 19 21.33 21.10 -19.14
N LYS A 20 21.61 20.66 -17.90
CA LYS A 20 22.62 19.64 -17.61
C LYS A 20 22.06 18.23 -17.49
N VAL A 21 20.78 18.10 -17.07
CA VAL A 21 20.16 16.80 -16.87
C VAL A 21 19.32 16.43 -18.08
N PRO A 22 19.68 15.38 -18.83
CA PRO A 22 18.95 14.99 -20.02
C PRO A 22 17.58 14.43 -19.66
N ILE A 23 16.62 14.66 -20.53
CA ILE A 23 15.27 14.09 -20.44
C ILE A 23 15.35 12.60 -20.73
N ILE A 24 14.79 11.78 -19.84
CA ILE A 24 14.60 10.34 -20.04
C ILE A 24 13.23 10.13 -20.63
N GLU A 25 13.16 9.83 -21.91
CA GLU A 25 11.92 9.67 -22.67
C GLU A 25 11.21 8.33 -22.35
N ASP A 26 11.98 7.27 -22.09
CA ASP A 26 11.48 5.95 -21.75
C ASP A 26 12.22 5.37 -20.55
N TYR A 27 11.47 4.76 -19.64
CA TYR A 27 12.05 4.15 -18.44
C TYR A 27 13.01 3.01 -18.75
N SER A 28 12.88 2.33 -19.90
CA SER A 28 13.79 1.28 -20.36
C SER A 28 15.24 1.76 -20.52
N MET A 29 15.44 3.08 -20.71
CA MET A 29 16.78 3.68 -20.72
C MET A 29 17.52 3.51 -19.39
N LEU A 30 16.79 3.20 -18.32
CA LEU A 30 17.35 2.94 -16.98
C LEU A 30 17.56 1.45 -16.70
N ASP A 31 17.11 0.53 -17.56
CA ASP A 31 17.11 -0.92 -17.29
C ASP A 31 18.49 -1.44 -16.89
N SER A 32 19.56 -1.06 -17.59
CA SER A 32 20.91 -1.48 -17.26
C SER A 32 21.38 -1.04 -15.87
N TYR A 33 20.93 0.10 -15.39
CA TYR A 33 21.23 0.61 -14.05
C TYR A 33 20.35 -0.08 -13.00
N ILE A 34 19.09 -0.30 -13.32
CA ILE A 34 18.16 -1.05 -12.46
C ILE A 34 18.66 -2.48 -12.25
N ASP A 35 19.17 -3.13 -13.30
CA ASP A 35 19.72 -4.48 -13.20
C ASP A 35 20.96 -4.53 -12.30
N ARG A 36 21.83 -3.54 -12.36
CA ARG A 36 22.96 -3.42 -11.43
C ARG A 36 22.50 -3.25 -9.98
N ILE A 37 21.47 -2.45 -9.73
CA ILE A 37 20.86 -2.33 -8.40
C ILE A 37 20.28 -3.67 -7.94
N LYS A 38 19.60 -4.42 -8.82
CA LYS A 38 19.09 -5.75 -8.51
C LYS A 38 20.19 -6.75 -8.15
N LEU A 39 21.40 -6.57 -8.68
CA LEU A 39 22.59 -7.34 -8.32
C LEU A 39 23.19 -6.91 -6.97
N GLY A 40 22.69 -5.85 -6.35
CA GLY A 40 23.16 -5.35 -5.06
C GLY A 40 24.23 -4.28 -5.15
N GLU A 41 24.48 -3.72 -6.34
CA GLU A 41 25.41 -2.61 -6.48
C GLU A 41 24.85 -1.33 -5.85
N ASN A 42 25.73 -0.56 -5.21
CA ASN A 42 25.38 0.72 -4.59
C ASN A 42 25.86 1.90 -5.45
N ASN A 43 25.34 3.10 -5.15
CA ASN A 43 25.72 4.35 -5.82
C ASN A 43 25.49 4.32 -7.35
N ILE A 44 24.40 3.74 -7.80
CA ILE A 44 24.05 3.66 -9.22
C ILE A 44 23.17 4.83 -9.64
N LEU A 45 21.91 4.85 -9.28
CA LEU A 45 20.98 5.97 -9.56
C LEU A 45 20.87 6.96 -8.40
N THR A 46 21.38 6.59 -7.24
CA THR A 46 21.34 7.38 -6.01
C THR A 46 22.52 7.00 -5.13
N LYS A 47 22.98 7.96 -4.30
CA LYS A 47 23.99 7.71 -3.25
C LYS A 47 23.38 7.04 -2.02
N GLU A 48 22.06 7.08 -1.88
CA GLU A 48 21.38 6.45 -0.77
C GLU A 48 21.25 4.93 -0.97
N LYS A 49 21.21 4.22 0.15
CA LYS A 49 20.93 2.79 0.14
C LYS A 49 19.50 2.54 -0.36
N VAL A 50 19.35 1.67 -1.35
CA VAL A 50 18.04 1.16 -1.77
C VAL A 50 17.51 0.20 -0.71
N LEU A 51 16.29 0.45 -0.22
CA LEU A 51 15.65 -0.35 0.83
C LEU A 51 14.94 -1.57 0.27
N PHE A 52 14.25 -1.38 -0.85
CA PHE A 52 13.51 -2.41 -1.60
C PHE A 52 13.24 -1.90 -3.02
N MET A 53 12.78 -2.81 -3.87
CA MET A 53 12.34 -2.49 -5.24
C MET A 53 10.82 -2.53 -5.30
N GLU A 54 10.16 -1.45 -5.73
CA GLU A 54 8.72 -1.48 -6.00
C GLU A 54 8.46 -1.79 -7.47
N THR A 55 7.34 -2.45 -7.76
CA THR A 55 6.95 -2.76 -9.14
C THR A 55 5.74 -1.93 -9.54
N THR A 56 5.78 -1.34 -10.74
CA THR A 56 4.61 -0.67 -11.28
C THR A 56 3.56 -1.66 -11.77
N SER A 57 2.27 -1.26 -11.72
CA SER A 57 1.15 -2.06 -12.24
C SER A 57 0.98 -1.97 -13.76
N GLY A 58 2.05 -1.64 -14.50
CA GLY A 58 2.00 -1.39 -15.94
C GLY A 58 1.34 -2.53 -16.72
N THR A 59 0.45 -2.16 -17.64
CA THR A 59 -0.22 -3.07 -18.59
C THR A 59 0.70 -3.53 -19.72
N SER A 60 1.90 -2.97 -19.82
CA SER A 60 2.93 -3.37 -20.78
C SER A 60 3.73 -4.56 -20.27
N ALA A 61 4.18 -5.41 -21.18
CA ALA A 61 4.74 -6.75 -20.98
C ALA A 61 5.93 -6.88 -19.99
N ALA A 62 6.46 -5.79 -19.43
CA ALA A 62 7.52 -5.81 -18.42
C ALA A 62 7.16 -4.90 -17.24
N SER A 63 7.08 -5.44 -16.03
CA SER A 63 6.96 -4.65 -14.81
C SER A 63 8.22 -3.80 -14.63
N LYS A 64 8.06 -2.48 -14.51
CA LYS A 64 9.15 -1.56 -14.20
C LYS A 64 9.48 -1.65 -12.71
N PHE A 65 10.78 -1.62 -12.38
CA PHE A 65 11.27 -1.66 -11.02
C PHE A 65 11.71 -0.28 -10.57
N ILE A 66 11.19 0.19 -9.45
CA ILE A 66 11.53 1.49 -8.86
C ILE A 66 12.35 1.23 -7.59
N PRO A 67 13.63 1.68 -7.55
CA PRO A 67 14.43 1.61 -6.33
C PRO A 67 13.88 2.56 -5.26
N TYR A 68 13.46 2.02 -4.14
CA TYR A 68 12.89 2.81 -3.06
C TYR A 68 13.96 3.14 -2.01
N THR A 69 14.17 4.43 -1.75
CA THR A 69 15.13 4.95 -0.78
C THR A 69 14.43 5.59 0.42
N SER A 70 15.20 5.93 1.44
CA SER A 70 14.69 6.64 2.61
C SER A 70 14.15 8.02 2.25
N SER A 71 14.84 8.76 1.38
CA SER A 71 14.39 10.08 0.92
C SER A 71 13.11 9.98 0.11
N LEU A 72 13.03 9.04 -0.85
CA LEU A 72 11.81 8.84 -1.63
C LEU A 72 10.61 8.51 -0.73
N ARG A 73 10.82 7.65 0.28
CA ARG A 73 9.79 7.34 1.28
C ARG A 73 9.36 8.60 2.06
N SER A 74 10.30 9.45 2.44
CA SER A 74 10.01 10.71 3.14
C SER A 74 9.18 11.67 2.28
N GLU A 75 9.54 11.82 1.00
CA GLU A 75 8.77 12.65 0.07
C GLU A 75 7.34 12.12 -0.13
N PHE A 76 7.20 10.81 -0.27
CA PHE A 76 5.88 10.18 -0.35
C PHE A 76 5.04 10.47 0.91
N GLN A 77 5.63 10.36 2.10
CA GLN A 77 4.94 10.66 3.36
C GLN A 77 4.50 12.13 3.47
N LYS A 78 5.31 13.06 2.99
CA LYS A 78 4.94 14.49 2.96
C LYS A 78 3.73 14.71 2.04
N ALA A 79 3.76 14.16 0.84
CA ALA A 79 2.64 14.26 -0.10
C ALA A 79 1.35 13.64 0.47
N LEU A 80 1.47 12.46 1.11
CA LEU A 80 0.36 11.79 1.77
C LEU A 80 -0.21 12.62 2.93
N ALA A 81 0.65 13.25 3.74
CA ALA A 81 0.23 14.08 4.86
C ALA A 81 -0.58 15.31 4.40
N VAL A 82 -0.15 15.97 3.33
CA VAL A 82 -0.90 17.08 2.71
C VAL A 82 -2.27 16.61 2.23
N TRP A 83 -2.31 15.51 1.48
CA TRP A 83 -3.55 14.94 0.98
C TRP A 83 -4.52 14.54 2.11
N MET A 84 -4.04 13.89 3.16
CA MET A 84 -4.87 13.49 4.31
C MET A 84 -5.40 14.71 5.07
N THR A 85 -4.56 15.74 5.26
CA THR A 85 -4.94 16.99 5.94
C THR A 85 -6.05 17.71 5.18
N GLU A 86 -5.92 17.86 3.86
CA GLU A 86 -6.95 18.49 3.04
C GLU A 86 -8.23 17.66 2.96
N SER A 87 -8.10 16.34 2.85
CA SER A 87 -9.27 15.45 2.86
C SER A 87 -10.04 15.55 4.18
N HIS A 88 -9.35 15.60 5.33
CA HIS A 88 -9.97 15.79 6.64
C HIS A 88 -10.61 17.19 6.75
N ARG A 89 -9.95 18.24 6.26
CA ARG A 89 -10.49 19.61 6.29
C ARG A 89 -11.80 19.72 5.50
N LEU A 90 -11.88 19.06 4.35
CA LEU A 90 -13.06 19.07 3.47
C LEU A 90 -14.19 18.18 3.99
N ASN A 91 -13.88 17.06 4.62
CA ASN A 91 -14.87 16.12 5.13
C ASN A 91 -14.39 15.45 6.44
N PRO A 92 -14.45 16.14 7.57
CA PRO A 92 -13.98 15.60 8.86
C PRO A 92 -14.77 14.36 9.31
N GLU A 93 -16.04 14.23 8.92
CA GLU A 93 -16.87 13.08 9.28
C GLU A 93 -16.35 11.78 8.67
N ALA A 94 -15.74 11.82 7.48
CA ALA A 94 -15.12 10.66 6.87
C ALA A 94 -13.98 10.07 7.72
N PHE A 95 -13.40 10.86 8.62
CA PHE A 95 -12.31 10.45 9.51
C PHE A 95 -12.76 10.14 10.95
N SER A 96 -14.07 10.11 11.20
CA SER A 96 -14.63 9.85 12.53
C SER A 96 -14.58 8.37 12.94
N GLY A 97 -14.38 7.47 11.99
CA GLY A 97 -14.35 6.03 12.21
C GLY A 97 -13.06 5.39 11.71
N LYS A 98 -13.17 4.13 11.28
CA LYS A 98 -12.06 3.39 10.70
C LYS A 98 -11.97 3.60 9.20
N ALA A 99 -10.76 3.42 8.69
CA ALA A 99 -10.46 3.51 7.27
C ALA A 99 -10.13 2.14 6.66
N TYR A 100 -10.48 1.95 5.40
CA TYR A 100 -9.82 0.98 4.54
C TYR A 100 -8.90 1.73 3.58
N TRP A 101 -7.64 1.34 3.56
CA TRP A 101 -6.62 1.99 2.74
C TRP A 101 -5.83 0.94 1.97
N SER A 102 -5.73 1.11 0.64
CA SER A 102 -4.93 0.26 -0.24
C SER A 102 -4.30 1.09 -1.34
N ILE A 103 -2.98 1.07 -1.39
CA ILE A 103 -2.14 1.71 -2.42
C ILE A 103 -1.85 0.70 -3.52
N SER A 104 -1.42 -0.50 -3.13
CA SER A 104 -1.02 -1.57 -4.03
C SER A 104 -2.02 -2.72 -4.02
N PRO A 105 -2.24 -3.39 -5.16
CA PRO A 105 -3.02 -4.63 -5.16
C PRO A 105 -2.35 -5.68 -4.25
N PRO A 106 -3.08 -6.27 -3.30
CA PRO A 106 -2.51 -7.11 -2.24
C PRO A 106 -2.01 -8.50 -2.69
N LEU A 107 -2.12 -8.82 -3.97
CA LEU A 107 -1.75 -10.12 -4.55
C LEU A 107 -0.48 -10.05 -5.42
N LYS A 108 0.36 -9.03 -5.22
CA LYS A 108 1.68 -9.03 -5.86
C LYS A 108 2.58 -10.10 -5.24
N SER A 109 3.26 -10.85 -6.09
CA SER A 109 4.29 -11.78 -5.65
C SER A 109 5.45 -11.00 -5.04
N ASN A 110 5.67 -11.16 -3.76
CA ASN A 110 6.88 -10.69 -3.12
C ASN A 110 8.04 -11.60 -3.55
N GLY A 111 9.11 -11.00 -4.01
CA GLY A 111 10.32 -11.68 -4.43
C GLY A 111 11.56 -11.07 -3.78
N ILE A 112 12.70 -11.70 -4.04
CA ILE A 112 14.01 -11.16 -3.66
C ILE A 112 14.85 -11.12 -4.94
N THR A 113 15.54 -10.00 -5.17
CA THR A 113 16.48 -9.89 -6.29
C THR A 113 17.71 -10.76 -6.03
N SER A 114 18.50 -11.02 -7.07
CA SER A 114 19.78 -11.77 -6.94
C SER A 114 20.76 -11.11 -5.97
N GLY A 115 20.71 -9.79 -5.80
CA GLY A 115 21.50 -9.02 -4.82
C GLY A 115 20.89 -8.94 -3.43
N GLY A 116 19.77 -9.65 -3.16
CA GLY A 116 19.15 -9.70 -1.83
C GLY A 116 18.19 -8.56 -1.52
N LEU A 117 17.86 -7.69 -2.49
CA LEU A 117 16.85 -6.66 -2.30
C LEU A 117 15.45 -7.26 -2.40
N ARG A 118 14.59 -6.90 -1.48
CA ARG A 118 13.19 -7.29 -1.49
C ARG A 118 12.44 -6.61 -2.66
N ILE A 119 11.56 -7.35 -3.33
CA ILE A 119 10.67 -6.83 -4.37
C ILE A 119 9.27 -6.73 -3.81
N GLY A 120 8.68 -5.54 -3.91
CA GLY A 120 7.38 -5.23 -3.31
C GLY A 120 7.45 -5.03 -1.81
N ILE A 121 6.30 -4.74 -1.25
CA ILE A 121 6.06 -4.55 0.18
C ILE A 121 4.99 -5.54 0.65
N GLU A 122 5.06 -5.96 1.91
CA GLU A 122 4.05 -6.85 2.50
C GLU A 122 2.79 -6.09 2.90
N SER A 123 2.93 -4.80 3.18
CA SER A 123 1.84 -3.94 3.59
C SER A 123 2.07 -2.50 3.14
N ASP A 124 1.01 -1.84 2.71
CA ASP A 124 1.04 -0.42 2.35
C ASP A 124 1.52 0.48 3.50
N THR A 125 1.48 0.00 4.74
CA THR A 125 2.06 0.72 5.89
C THR A 125 3.58 0.78 5.89
N GLU A 126 4.26 -0.03 5.07
CA GLU A 126 5.73 0.03 4.92
C GLU A 126 6.22 1.28 4.17
N TYR A 127 5.34 1.95 3.41
CA TYR A 127 5.62 3.30 2.90
C TYR A 127 5.74 4.34 4.01
N LEU A 128 5.24 4.00 5.21
CA LEU A 128 5.25 4.88 6.37
C LEU A 128 6.47 4.57 7.26
N ASN A 129 6.87 5.54 8.07
CA ASN A 129 7.82 5.25 9.14
C ASN A 129 7.15 4.38 10.23
N PRO A 130 7.92 3.68 11.09
CA PRO A 130 7.36 2.73 12.05
C PRO A 130 6.32 3.31 13.00
N TRP A 131 6.47 4.59 13.39
CA TRP A 131 5.51 5.27 14.27
C TRP A 131 4.17 5.53 13.54
N MET A 132 4.23 6.07 12.33
CA MET A 132 3.03 6.27 11.51
C MET A 132 2.36 4.95 11.12
N ALA A 133 3.14 3.92 10.80
CA ALA A 133 2.62 2.59 10.53
C ALA A 133 1.82 2.04 11.72
N LYS A 134 2.34 2.20 12.94
CA LYS A 134 1.65 1.82 14.18
C LYS A 134 0.36 2.63 14.38
N LEU A 135 0.39 3.94 14.16
CA LEU A 135 -0.79 4.79 14.25
C LEU A 135 -1.85 4.37 13.23
N MET A 136 -1.46 4.18 11.98
CA MET A 136 -2.36 3.73 10.92
C MET A 136 -2.97 2.35 11.23
N SER A 137 -2.21 1.42 11.81
CA SER A 137 -2.74 0.10 12.17
C SER A 137 -3.89 0.15 13.18
N MET A 138 -3.99 1.20 13.99
CA MET A 138 -5.09 1.40 14.94
C MET A 138 -6.37 1.92 14.27
N VAL A 139 -6.23 2.68 13.18
CA VAL A 139 -7.37 3.26 12.46
C VAL A 139 -7.79 2.44 11.24
N LEU A 140 -7.00 1.47 10.82
CA LEU A 140 -7.37 0.59 9.70
C LEU A 140 -8.41 -0.45 10.13
N SER A 141 -9.48 -0.55 9.36
CA SER A 141 -10.53 -1.56 9.55
C SER A 141 -10.02 -2.98 9.25
N VAL A 142 -9.28 -3.10 8.16
CA VAL A 142 -8.68 -4.38 7.73
C VAL A 142 -7.23 -4.14 7.35
N PRO A 143 -6.28 -4.34 8.27
CA PRO A 143 -4.87 -4.37 7.91
C PRO A 143 -4.59 -5.52 6.94
N ALA A 144 -3.88 -5.24 5.85
CA ALA A 144 -3.64 -6.21 4.76
C ALA A 144 -2.96 -7.50 5.25
N GLN A 145 -2.04 -7.38 6.25
CA GLN A 145 -1.34 -8.53 6.85
C GLN A 145 -2.27 -9.53 7.56
N ASN A 146 -3.50 -9.13 7.87
CA ASN A 146 -4.45 -9.95 8.61
C ASN A 146 -5.29 -10.87 7.71
N ILE A 147 -5.11 -10.80 6.39
CA ILE A 147 -5.80 -11.68 5.44
C ILE A 147 -4.80 -12.71 4.95
N ARG A 148 -5.02 -13.97 5.34
CA ARG A 148 -4.31 -15.11 4.79
C ARG A 148 -5.23 -15.78 3.79
N ALA A 149 -4.87 -15.76 2.53
CA ALA A 149 -5.66 -16.33 1.46
C ALA A 149 -4.77 -17.09 0.49
N SER A 150 -5.23 -18.24 0.04
CA SER A 150 -4.54 -19.10 -0.94
C SER A 150 -4.93 -18.76 -2.38
N SER A 151 -5.99 -17.97 -2.56
CA SER A 151 -6.50 -17.53 -3.86
C SER A 151 -7.03 -16.10 -3.80
N SER A 152 -7.13 -15.46 -4.97
CA SER A 152 -7.75 -14.15 -5.10
C SER A 152 -9.20 -14.12 -4.62
N GLU A 153 -9.95 -15.19 -4.90
CA GLU A 153 -11.36 -15.29 -4.50
C GLU A 153 -11.50 -15.35 -2.98
N GLU A 154 -10.67 -16.16 -2.32
CA GLU A 154 -10.63 -16.26 -0.86
C GLU A 154 -10.24 -14.93 -0.23
N PHE A 155 -9.24 -14.24 -0.82
CA PHE A 155 -8.84 -12.91 -0.39
C PHE A 155 -9.99 -11.91 -0.44
N TYR A 156 -10.67 -11.79 -1.60
CA TYR A 156 -11.79 -10.87 -1.74
C TYR A 156 -12.96 -11.24 -0.82
N MET A 157 -13.25 -12.53 -0.62
CA MET A 157 -14.30 -12.99 0.28
C MET A 157 -14.03 -12.55 1.72
N GLU A 158 -12.82 -12.77 2.22
CA GLU A 158 -12.46 -12.39 3.59
C GLU A 158 -12.39 -10.86 3.75
N LEU A 159 -11.78 -10.14 2.80
CA LEU A 159 -11.71 -8.68 2.80
C LEU A 159 -13.13 -8.06 2.83
N CYS A 160 -13.97 -8.41 1.87
CA CYS A 160 -15.33 -7.85 1.78
C CYS A 160 -16.19 -8.24 2.99
N SER A 161 -16.02 -9.46 3.52
CA SER A 161 -16.72 -9.88 4.75
C SER A 161 -16.33 -9.04 5.95
N ARG A 162 -15.05 -8.66 6.08
CA ARG A 162 -14.58 -7.81 7.18
C ARG A 162 -15.03 -6.37 7.01
N LEU A 163 -14.87 -5.80 5.81
CA LEU A 163 -15.30 -4.43 5.52
C LEU A 163 -16.80 -4.24 5.76
N LEU A 164 -17.62 -5.15 5.29
CA LEU A 164 -19.07 -5.12 5.49
C LEU A 164 -19.49 -5.37 6.95
N ALA A 165 -18.67 -6.04 7.74
CA ALA A 165 -18.93 -6.30 9.15
C ALA A 165 -18.51 -5.15 10.07
N ASP A 166 -17.62 -4.28 9.63
CA ASP A 166 -17.12 -3.17 10.43
C ASP A 166 -18.08 -1.97 10.34
N GLU A 167 -18.91 -1.81 11.37
CA GLU A 167 -19.89 -0.70 11.46
C GLU A 167 -19.20 0.66 11.70
N SER A 168 -17.92 0.68 12.05
CA SER A 168 -17.12 1.91 12.25
C SER A 168 -16.36 2.33 10.97
N LEU A 169 -16.46 1.60 9.87
CA LEU A 169 -15.85 1.97 8.60
C LEU A 169 -16.49 3.25 8.05
N SER A 170 -15.74 4.34 8.00
CA SER A 170 -16.20 5.65 7.54
C SER A 170 -15.46 6.16 6.31
N PHE A 171 -14.28 5.60 6.00
CA PHE A 171 -13.43 6.06 4.92
C PHE A 171 -12.84 4.90 4.13
N ILE A 172 -12.91 5.00 2.80
CA ILE A 172 -12.27 4.06 1.88
C ILE A 172 -11.38 4.85 0.93
N SER A 173 -10.09 4.54 0.93
CA SER A 173 -9.11 5.08 -0.01
C SER A 173 -8.44 3.94 -0.76
N VAL A 174 -8.62 3.92 -2.06
CA VAL A 174 -7.94 2.98 -2.96
C VAL A 174 -7.34 3.76 -4.12
N TRP A 175 -6.09 3.49 -4.45
CA TRP A 175 -5.38 4.23 -5.48
C TRP A 175 -5.63 3.71 -6.89
N SER A 176 -6.23 2.54 -7.00
CA SER A 176 -6.63 1.97 -8.29
C SER A 176 -8.16 1.97 -8.43
N PRO A 177 -8.74 2.78 -9.33
CA PRO A 177 -10.18 2.74 -9.62
C PRO A 177 -10.64 1.34 -10.05
N ASN A 178 -9.83 0.63 -10.83
CA ASN A 178 -10.15 -0.74 -11.25
C ASN A 178 -10.22 -1.71 -10.06
N TYR A 179 -9.36 -1.54 -9.07
CA TYR A 179 -9.40 -2.33 -7.85
C TYR A 179 -10.70 -2.06 -7.05
N PHE A 180 -11.10 -0.80 -6.94
CA PHE A 180 -12.38 -0.46 -6.33
C PHE A 180 -13.57 -1.09 -7.04
N LEU A 181 -13.59 -1.03 -8.37
CA LEU A 181 -14.63 -1.66 -9.18
C LEU A 181 -14.64 -3.19 -9.00
N GLN A 182 -13.48 -3.83 -8.90
CA GLN A 182 -13.39 -5.26 -8.61
C GLN A 182 -13.99 -5.60 -7.24
N LEU A 183 -13.68 -4.83 -6.19
CA LEU A 183 -14.28 -4.99 -4.86
C LEU A 183 -15.80 -4.83 -4.91
N HIS A 184 -16.28 -3.78 -5.56
CA HIS A 184 -17.70 -3.50 -5.70
C HIS A 184 -18.44 -4.64 -6.43
N ASN A 185 -17.92 -5.04 -7.58
CA ASN A 185 -18.50 -6.12 -8.38
C ASN A 185 -18.49 -7.46 -7.62
N PHE A 186 -17.40 -7.72 -6.86
CA PHE A 186 -17.32 -8.92 -6.02
C PHE A 186 -18.39 -8.92 -4.93
N ILE A 187 -18.62 -7.78 -4.27
CA ILE A 187 -19.68 -7.62 -3.28
C ILE A 187 -21.07 -7.87 -3.90
N LEU A 188 -21.35 -7.29 -5.07
CA LEU A 188 -22.63 -7.47 -5.75
C LEU A 188 -22.87 -8.93 -6.12
N LYS A 189 -21.86 -9.60 -6.71
CA LYS A 189 -21.93 -11.00 -7.12
C LYS A 189 -22.16 -11.94 -5.94
N ASN A 190 -21.52 -11.66 -4.79
CA ASN A 190 -21.52 -12.55 -3.62
C ASN A 190 -22.40 -12.03 -2.47
N ARG A 191 -23.31 -11.10 -2.74
CA ARG A 191 -24.08 -10.37 -1.72
C ARG A 191 -24.77 -11.28 -0.71
N GLU A 192 -25.42 -12.37 -1.15
CA GLU A 192 -26.16 -13.27 -0.27
C GLU A 192 -25.26 -13.99 0.73
N VAL A 193 -24.11 -14.49 0.28
CA VAL A 193 -23.13 -15.16 1.13
C VAL A 193 -22.52 -14.17 2.13
N LEU A 194 -22.14 -12.99 1.66
CA LEU A 194 -21.52 -11.94 2.50
C LEU A 194 -22.48 -11.45 3.58
N PHE A 195 -23.75 -11.18 3.25
CA PHE A 195 -24.75 -10.75 4.23
C PHE A 195 -25.12 -11.85 5.22
N ASN A 196 -25.20 -13.11 4.78
CA ASN A 196 -25.43 -14.23 5.69
C ASN A 196 -24.26 -14.42 6.67
N ASN A 197 -23.03 -14.25 6.22
CA ASN A 197 -21.84 -14.26 7.08
C ASN A 197 -21.85 -13.11 8.09
N LYS A 198 -22.26 -11.90 7.68
CA LYS A 198 -22.44 -10.75 8.59
C LYS A 198 -23.48 -11.07 9.69
N LYS A 199 -24.63 -11.62 9.32
CA LYS A 199 -25.68 -12.01 10.29
C LYS A 199 -25.19 -13.07 11.28
N LYS A 200 -24.45 -14.08 10.82
CA LYS A 200 -23.86 -15.12 11.68
C LYS A 200 -22.83 -14.54 12.65
N LYS A 201 -21.92 -13.66 12.19
CA LYS A 201 -20.92 -12.98 13.04
C LYS A 201 -21.60 -12.08 14.10
N LYS A 202 -22.65 -11.34 13.74
CA LYS A 202 -23.41 -10.47 14.68
C LYS A 202 -24.11 -11.32 15.75
N LYS A 203 -24.80 -12.41 15.38
CA LYS A 203 -25.43 -13.34 16.34
C LYS A 203 -24.40 -13.94 17.30
N ARG A 204 -23.24 -14.39 16.81
CA ARG A 204 -22.16 -14.95 17.63
C ARG A 204 -21.59 -13.93 18.62
N LYS A 205 -21.41 -12.66 18.20
CA LYS A 205 -20.92 -11.59 19.08
C LYS A 205 -21.94 -11.28 20.20
N THR A 206 -23.22 -11.22 19.87
CA THR A 206 -24.29 -11.02 20.85
C THR A 206 -24.35 -12.19 21.84
N TYR A 207 -24.28 -13.43 21.35
CA TYR A 207 -24.28 -14.63 22.22
C TYR A 207 -23.09 -14.65 23.19
N LEU A 208 -21.89 -14.32 22.73
CA LEU A 208 -20.69 -14.28 23.57
C LEU A 208 -20.75 -13.14 24.58
N SER A 209 -21.31 -11.97 24.23
CA SER A 209 -21.50 -10.88 25.19
C SER A 209 -22.53 -11.24 26.28
N THR A 210 -23.59 -11.95 25.92
CA THR A 210 -24.61 -12.43 26.88
C THR A 210 -24.04 -13.50 27.82
N LEU A 211 -23.18 -14.40 27.33
CA LEU A 211 -22.48 -15.38 28.17
C LEU A 211 -21.47 -14.73 29.11
N GLY A 212 -20.73 -13.70 28.65
CA GLY A 212 -19.79 -12.94 29.48
C GLY A 212 -20.46 -12.20 30.64
N THR A 213 -21.66 -11.67 30.43
CA THR A 213 -22.46 -11.03 31.48
C THR A 213 -23.08 -12.03 32.47
N SER A 214 -23.37 -13.26 32.03
CA SER A 214 -23.93 -14.29 32.92
C SER A 214 -22.87 -14.97 33.82
N LEU A 215 -21.57 -14.82 33.51
CA LEU A 215 -20.48 -15.36 34.34
C LEU A 215 -19.99 -14.42 35.44
N GLN A 216 -20.41 -13.14 35.44
CA GLN A 216 -20.05 -12.16 36.49
C GLN A 216 -20.95 -12.17 37.74
N TRP A 217 -21.95 -13.06 37.83
CA TRP A 217 -22.88 -13.15 38.98
C TRP A 217 -22.74 -14.48 39.72
N LYS A 218 -21.53 -14.89 40.05
CA LYS A 218 -21.26 -15.95 41.03
C LYS A 218 -19.93 -15.64 41.74
N GLU A 219 -19.94 -14.62 42.59
CA GLU A 219 -19.10 -14.50 43.77
C GLU A 219 -19.96 -13.99 44.93
#